data_b2960140e31e42251a0189756eb73367
#
_entry.id   b2960140e31e42251a0189756eb73367
#
_cell.length_a   1.000
_cell.length_b   1.000
_cell.length_c   1.000
_cell.angle_alpha   90.00
_cell.angle_beta   90.00
_cell.angle_gamma   90.00
#
_symmetry.space_group_name_H-M   'P 1'
#
loop_
_entity.id
_entity.type
_entity.pdbx_description
1 polymer ?
#
loop_
_entity_poly.entity_id
_entity_poly.type
_entity_poly.pdbx_seq_one_letter_code
_entity_poly.pdbx_strand_id
1 'polypeptide(L)'
;NSNMKLNSCQNMKIFNTALGNREDTVSFGVPEIDGGLGASSQFLKCDKQIQISMRRLDDFVEEQNITNVDFIKVDIEGGELDMLHGAEKLLEQSKPNIMIEIVDVHCHRFGYSPNDVYQFLLSKGYSGLFIGNQFTKEKTNLEINELIKPNENNLLNGNYFFLFKL
;
A
#
# COMPACT_ATOMS: atom_id res chain seq x y z
N ASN A 1 10.66 -12.47 -10.66
CA ASN A 1 11.49 -13.64 -10.31
C ASN A 1 13.00 -13.42 -10.46
N SER A 2 13.46 -12.55 -11.40
CA SER A 2 14.89 -12.26 -11.56
C SER A 2 15.46 -11.55 -10.33
N ASN A 3 14.76 -10.54 -9.79
CA ASN A 3 15.18 -9.80 -8.60
C ASN A 3 15.30 -10.68 -7.35
N MET A 4 14.40 -11.64 -7.17
CA MET A 4 14.49 -12.61 -6.07
C MET A 4 15.75 -13.47 -6.17
N LYS A 5 16.08 -13.94 -7.37
CA LYS A 5 17.30 -14.74 -7.62
C LYS A 5 18.55 -13.90 -7.38
N LEU A 6 18.59 -12.66 -7.89
CA LEU A 6 19.73 -11.75 -7.73
C LEU A 6 20.00 -11.41 -6.25
N ASN A 7 18.96 -11.34 -5.43
CA ASN A 7 19.05 -10.99 -4.00
C ASN A 7 18.98 -12.22 -3.08
N SER A 8 19.03 -13.45 -3.63
CA SER A 8 18.97 -14.70 -2.87
C SER A 8 17.77 -14.80 -1.92
N CYS A 9 16.63 -14.20 -2.28
CA CYS A 9 15.40 -14.24 -1.48
C CYS A 9 14.75 -15.62 -1.59
N GLN A 10 14.77 -16.42 -0.52
CA GLN A 10 14.21 -17.77 -0.48
C GLN A 10 12.84 -17.85 0.21
N ASN A 11 12.49 -16.84 1.00
CA ASN A 11 11.29 -16.77 1.84
C ASN A 11 10.21 -15.83 1.27
N MET A 12 10.26 -15.53 -0.03
CA MET A 12 9.32 -14.64 -0.70
C MET A 12 8.46 -15.41 -1.70
N LYS A 13 7.14 -15.12 -1.69
CA LYS A 13 6.19 -15.56 -2.72
C LYS A 13 5.70 -14.35 -3.49
N ILE A 14 5.57 -14.46 -4.81
CA ILE A 14 5.06 -13.40 -5.68
C ILE A 14 3.77 -13.89 -6.32
N PHE A 15 2.74 -13.05 -6.26
CA PHE A 15 1.44 -13.30 -6.88
C PHE A 15 1.16 -12.19 -7.90
N ASN A 16 0.72 -12.58 -9.08
CA ASN A 16 0.34 -11.64 -10.14
C ASN A 16 -1.14 -11.29 -10.00
N THR A 17 -1.45 -10.46 -9.01
CA THR A 17 -2.81 -10.01 -8.72
C THR A 17 -2.78 -8.57 -8.21
N ALA A 18 -3.82 -7.80 -8.50
CA ALA A 18 -4.08 -6.53 -7.86
C ALA A 18 -4.92 -6.73 -6.59
N LEU A 19 -4.85 -5.81 -5.66
CA LEU A 19 -5.69 -5.80 -4.46
C LEU A 19 -6.65 -4.61 -4.51
N GLY A 20 -7.89 -4.84 -4.11
CA GLY A 20 -8.93 -3.84 -4.06
C GLY A 20 -10.09 -4.27 -3.16
N ASN A 21 -11.23 -3.61 -3.27
CA ASN A 21 -12.40 -3.86 -2.42
C ASN A 21 -13.35 -4.96 -2.95
N ARG A 22 -13.08 -5.53 -4.13
CA ARG A 22 -13.91 -6.56 -4.78
C ARG A 22 -13.07 -7.45 -5.71
N GLU A 23 -13.67 -8.54 -6.16
CA GLU A 23 -13.14 -9.31 -7.30
C GLU A 23 -13.49 -8.62 -8.62
N ASP A 24 -12.49 -8.43 -9.48
CA ASP A 24 -12.63 -7.77 -10.77
C ASP A 24 -11.45 -8.11 -11.67
N THR A 25 -11.51 -7.67 -12.94
CA THR A 25 -10.37 -7.63 -13.85
C THR A 25 -10.10 -6.18 -14.22
N VAL A 26 -8.94 -5.68 -13.88
CA VAL A 26 -8.55 -4.28 -14.09
C VAL A 26 -7.47 -4.16 -15.17
N SER A 27 -7.53 -3.08 -15.94
CA SER A 27 -6.54 -2.77 -16.94
C SER A 27 -5.49 -1.83 -16.37
N PHE A 28 -4.21 -2.20 -16.50
CA PHE A 28 -3.08 -1.37 -16.08
C PHE A 28 -2.30 -0.91 -17.31
N GLY A 29 -2.05 0.40 -17.39
CA GLY A 29 -1.09 0.97 -18.31
C GLY A 29 0.33 0.67 -17.85
N VAL A 30 1.16 0.16 -18.75
CA VAL A 30 2.58 -0.12 -18.49
C VAL A 30 3.42 0.79 -19.36
N PRO A 31 4.07 1.83 -18.80
CA PRO A 31 4.89 2.73 -19.59
C PRO A 31 6.12 1.99 -20.12
N GLU A 32 6.44 2.20 -21.39
CA GLU A 32 7.73 1.79 -21.95
C GLU A 32 8.75 2.87 -21.59
N ILE A 33 9.52 2.63 -20.54
CA ILE A 33 10.63 3.49 -20.15
C ILE A 33 11.92 2.70 -20.34
N ASP A 34 12.82 3.20 -21.18
CA ASP A 34 14.16 2.66 -21.34
C ASP A 34 14.89 2.71 -19.97
N GLY A 35 15.20 1.53 -19.44
CA GLY A 35 15.97 1.38 -18.20
C GLY A 35 15.17 1.35 -16.91
N GLY A 36 13.79 1.22 -16.95
CA GLY A 36 13.31 0.97 -15.69
C GLY A 36 11.94 1.01 -15.19
N LEU A 37 11.66 1.60 -14.19
CA LEU A 37 10.57 1.46 -13.26
C LEU A 37 9.61 2.63 -13.48
N GLY A 38 8.74 2.51 -14.47
CA GLY A 38 7.56 3.35 -14.51
C GLY A 38 6.49 2.78 -13.58
N ALA A 39 5.86 3.61 -12.78
CA ALA A 39 4.70 3.21 -12.00
C ALA A 39 3.58 2.76 -12.96
N SER A 40 3.10 1.54 -12.78
CA SER A 40 1.95 1.03 -13.51
C SER A 40 0.68 1.42 -12.77
N SER A 41 -0.30 2.00 -13.47
CA SER A 41 -1.55 2.43 -12.86
C SER A 41 -2.72 2.15 -13.78
N GLN A 42 -3.89 1.87 -13.24
CA GLN A 42 -5.12 1.75 -14.01
C GLN A 42 -5.56 3.07 -14.67
N PHE A 43 -5.02 4.21 -14.23
CA PHE A 43 -5.27 5.54 -14.82
C PHE A 43 -4.21 5.97 -15.82
N LEU A 44 -3.15 5.17 -15.99
CA LEU A 44 -2.09 5.49 -16.94
C LEU A 44 -2.56 5.16 -18.36
N LYS A 45 -2.71 6.18 -19.19
CA LYS A 45 -2.99 6.02 -20.63
C LYS A 45 -1.68 5.85 -21.37
N CYS A 46 -1.38 4.64 -21.78
CA CYS A 46 -0.24 4.31 -22.64
C CYS A 46 -0.64 3.18 -23.61
N ASP A 47 0.15 2.98 -24.65
CA ASP A 47 -0.15 2.01 -25.72
C ASP A 47 -0.17 0.58 -25.21
N LYS A 48 0.65 0.28 -24.20
CA LYS A 48 0.69 -1.04 -23.61
C LYS A 48 -0.23 -1.13 -22.39
N GLN A 49 -1.27 -1.95 -22.52
CA GLN A 49 -2.20 -2.27 -21.44
C GLN A 49 -2.10 -3.76 -21.11
N ILE A 50 -2.16 -4.07 -19.81
CA ILE A 50 -2.25 -5.45 -19.31
C ILE A 50 -3.52 -5.62 -18.48
N GLN A 51 -4.14 -6.81 -18.59
CA GLN A 51 -5.28 -7.17 -17.75
C GLN A 51 -4.76 -7.94 -16.53
N ILE A 52 -5.19 -7.52 -15.34
CA ILE A 52 -4.79 -8.12 -14.07
C ILE A 52 -6.04 -8.46 -13.26
N SER A 53 -6.09 -9.68 -12.73
CA SER A 53 -7.12 -10.05 -11.76
C SER A 53 -6.95 -9.23 -10.49
N MET A 54 -8.02 -8.60 -10.04
CA MET A 54 -8.10 -7.88 -8.76
C MET A 54 -8.94 -8.68 -7.79
N ARG A 55 -8.56 -8.69 -6.52
CA ARG A 55 -9.28 -9.40 -5.47
C ARG A 55 -9.15 -8.70 -4.12
N ARG A 56 -9.98 -9.10 -3.18
CA ARG A 56 -9.88 -8.64 -1.79
C ARG A 56 -8.72 -9.33 -1.09
N LEU A 57 -8.02 -8.59 -0.22
CA LEU A 57 -6.94 -9.16 0.59
C LEU A 57 -7.48 -10.19 1.59
N ASP A 58 -8.66 -9.98 2.16
CA ASP A 58 -9.34 -10.94 3.06
C ASP A 58 -9.50 -12.31 2.40
N ASP A 59 -10.02 -12.35 1.15
CA ASP A 59 -10.25 -13.60 0.42
C ASP A 59 -8.92 -14.26 0.01
N PHE A 60 -7.93 -13.45 -0.32
CA PHE A 60 -6.59 -13.91 -0.67
C PHE A 60 -5.90 -14.61 0.53
N VAL A 61 -5.91 -14.01 1.72
CA VAL A 61 -5.25 -14.61 2.89
C VAL A 61 -5.95 -15.89 3.34
N GLU A 62 -7.29 -15.94 3.23
CA GLU A 62 -8.08 -17.14 3.51
C GLU A 62 -7.71 -18.27 2.55
N GLU A 63 -7.70 -18.01 1.24
CA GLU A 63 -7.34 -19.01 0.21
C GLU A 63 -5.90 -19.53 0.36
N GLN A 64 -4.96 -18.61 0.72
CA GLN A 64 -3.57 -19.01 0.94
C GLN A 64 -3.31 -19.62 2.31
N ASN A 65 -4.35 -19.80 3.16
CA ASN A 65 -4.25 -20.30 4.54
C ASN A 65 -3.26 -19.47 5.38
N ILE A 66 -3.22 -18.17 5.19
CA ILE A 66 -2.41 -17.25 5.99
C ILE A 66 -3.20 -16.91 7.26
N THR A 67 -2.73 -17.35 8.40
CA THR A 67 -3.44 -17.21 9.69
C THR A 67 -3.06 -15.95 10.45
N ASN A 68 -1.92 -15.35 10.15
CA ASN A 68 -1.46 -14.11 10.77
C ASN A 68 -0.65 -13.27 9.81
N VAL A 69 -0.81 -11.95 9.91
CA VAL A 69 -0.03 -10.96 9.18
C VAL A 69 0.48 -9.93 10.19
N ASP A 70 1.78 -9.80 10.31
CA ASP A 70 2.42 -8.90 11.27
C ASP A 70 2.66 -7.50 10.69
N PHE A 71 2.83 -7.42 9.37
CA PHE A 71 3.18 -6.17 8.69
C PHE A 71 2.64 -6.12 7.26
N ILE A 72 2.17 -4.94 6.85
CA ILE A 72 1.74 -4.65 5.48
C ILE A 72 2.46 -3.40 4.97
N LYS A 73 3.14 -3.49 3.81
CA LYS A 73 3.56 -2.32 3.04
C LYS A 73 2.58 -2.11 1.91
N VAL A 74 2.03 -0.91 1.80
CA VAL A 74 1.10 -0.48 0.74
C VAL A 74 1.72 0.68 -0.02
N ASP A 75 1.83 0.51 -1.32
CA ASP A 75 2.41 1.48 -2.24
C ASP A 75 1.91 1.10 -3.65
N ILE A 76 0.69 1.52 -3.98
CA ILE A 76 -0.07 1.04 -5.13
C ILE A 76 -0.69 2.16 -5.97
N GLU A 77 -0.15 3.38 -5.80
CA GLU A 77 -0.42 4.53 -6.65
C GLU A 77 -1.90 4.97 -6.68
N GLY A 78 -2.58 4.90 -5.52
CA GLY A 78 -3.90 5.46 -5.29
C GLY A 78 -5.02 4.46 -4.95
N GLY A 79 -4.79 3.16 -5.04
CA GLY A 79 -5.77 2.12 -4.67
C GLY A 79 -5.78 1.75 -3.18
N GLU A 80 -5.11 2.53 -2.33
CA GLU A 80 -4.85 2.21 -0.91
C GLU A 80 -6.14 2.03 -0.12
N LEU A 81 -7.11 2.95 -0.27
CA LEU A 81 -8.37 2.88 0.47
C LEU A 81 -9.21 1.67 0.03
N ASP A 82 -9.28 1.41 -1.28
CA ASP A 82 -9.97 0.22 -1.80
C ASP A 82 -9.33 -1.07 -1.29
N MET A 83 -8.00 -1.16 -1.28
CA MET A 83 -7.30 -2.30 -0.73
C MET A 83 -7.58 -2.47 0.77
N LEU A 84 -7.59 -1.39 1.55
CA LEU A 84 -7.92 -1.41 2.98
C LEU A 84 -9.36 -1.89 3.24
N HIS A 85 -10.33 -1.47 2.42
CA HIS A 85 -11.70 -2.01 2.46
C HIS A 85 -11.76 -3.50 2.10
N GLY A 86 -10.85 -3.97 1.24
CA GLY A 86 -10.69 -5.40 0.94
C GLY A 86 -9.97 -6.20 2.02
N ALA A 87 -9.48 -5.55 3.08
CA ALA A 87 -8.68 -6.13 4.15
C ALA A 87 -9.32 -6.02 5.55
N GLU A 88 -10.59 -5.66 5.65
CA GLU A 88 -11.21 -5.30 6.94
C GLU A 88 -11.16 -6.41 7.98
N LYS A 89 -11.41 -7.67 7.59
CA LYS A 89 -11.32 -8.82 8.50
C LYS A 89 -9.89 -9.04 8.98
N LEU A 90 -8.93 -8.96 8.07
CA LEU A 90 -7.50 -9.11 8.37
C LEU A 90 -7.04 -8.02 9.35
N LEU A 91 -7.42 -6.76 9.11
CA LEU A 91 -7.08 -5.64 9.99
C LEU A 91 -7.65 -5.81 11.40
N GLU A 92 -8.84 -6.38 11.54
CA GLU A 92 -9.48 -6.64 12.82
C GLU A 92 -8.87 -7.85 13.57
N GLN A 93 -8.49 -8.89 12.83
CA GLN A 93 -8.00 -10.15 13.41
C GLN A 93 -6.50 -10.13 13.69
N SER A 94 -5.68 -9.76 12.70
CA SER A 94 -4.21 -9.79 12.79
C SER A 94 -3.62 -8.49 13.33
N LYS A 95 -4.33 -7.35 13.15
CA LYS A 95 -3.87 -6.02 13.59
C LYS A 95 -2.43 -5.70 13.18
N PRO A 96 -2.08 -5.90 11.91
CA PRO A 96 -0.71 -5.73 11.44
C PRO A 96 -0.24 -4.28 11.60
N ASN A 97 1.04 -4.06 11.78
CA ASN A 97 1.61 -2.74 11.54
C ASN A 97 1.56 -2.41 10.05
N ILE A 98 1.28 -1.17 9.69
CA ILE A 98 1.08 -0.78 8.29
C ILE A 98 2.01 0.37 7.93
N MET A 99 2.76 0.20 6.86
CA MET A 99 3.47 1.27 6.18
C MET A 99 2.74 1.55 4.86
N ILE A 100 2.26 2.76 4.69
CA ILE A 100 1.43 3.13 3.54
C ILE A 100 1.89 4.46 2.95
N GLU A 101 1.99 4.52 1.62
CA GLU A 101 2.19 5.78 0.92
C GLU A 101 0.83 6.43 0.65
N ILE A 102 0.69 7.71 1.03
CA ILE A 102 -0.53 8.49 0.80
C ILE A 102 -0.15 9.74 0.01
N VAL A 103 -0.64 9.82 -1.23
CA VAL A 103 -0.35 10.93 -2.14
C VAL A 103 -1.66 11.51 -2.68
N ASP A 104 -1.85 12.80 -2.46
CA ASP A 104 -3.09 13.51 -2.74
C ASP A 104 -3.58 13.32 -4.19
N VAL A 105 -2.70 13.54 -5.17
CA VAL A 105 -3.05 13.38 -6.59
C VAL A 105 -3.45 11.95 -6.96
N HIS A 106 -2.91 10.95 -6.26
CA HIS A 106 -3.26 9.55 -6.48
C HIS A 106 -4.62 9.24 -5.86
N CYS A 107 -4.86 9.66 -4.62
CA CYS A 107 -6.14 9.48 -3.93
C CYS A 107 -7.31 10.08 -4.74
N HIS A 108 -7.14 11.30 -5.23
CA HIS A 108 -8.18 11.98 -6.00
C HIS A 108 -8.55 11.28 -7.32
N ARG A 109 -7.63 10.58 -7.96
CA ARG A 109 -7.93 9.76 -9.15
C ARG A 109 -8.89 8.62 -8.85
N PHE A 110 -8.87 8.12 -7.62
CA PHE A 110 -9.77 7.07 -7.13
C PHE A 110 -11.03 7.62 -6.44
N GLY A 111 -11.20 8.95 -6.38
CA GLY A 111 -12.41 9.60 -5.88
C GLY A 111 -12.47 9.80 -4.37
N TYR A 112 -11.35 9.74 -3.68
CA TYR A 112 -11.22 9.99 -2.25
C TYR A 112 -10.05 10.92 -1.92
N SER A 113 -9.93 11.36 -0.68
CA SER A 113 -8.86 12.22 -0.20
C SER A 113 -7.85 11.46 0.67
N PRO A 114 -6.63 11.97 0.87
CA PRO A 114 -5.69 11.46 1.87
C PRO A 114 -6.31 11.26 3.25
N ASN A 115 -7.20 12.18 3.65
CA ASN A 115 -7.86 12.11 4.94
C ASN A 115 -8.79 10.90 5.06
N ASP A 116 -9.42 10.44 3.98
CA ASP A 116 -10.28 9.26 4.02
C ASP A 116 -9.49 8.00 4.37
N VAL A 117 -8.28 7.83 3.82
CA VAL A 117 -7.36 6.74 4.18
C VAL A 117 -6.95 6.84 5.65
N TYR A 118 -6.56 8.04 6.08
CA TYR A 118 -6.11 8.27 7.44
C TYR A 118 -7.21 7.98 8.48
N GLN A 119 -8.41 8.53 8.26
CA GLN A 119 -9.58 8.34 9.14
C GLN A 119 -10.07 6.89 9.14
N PHE A 120 -10.02 6.19 8.00
CA PHE A 120 -10.33 4.77 7.95
C PHE A 120 -9.45 3.98 8.93
N LEU A 121 -8.14 4.17 8.89
CA LEU A 121 -7.22 3.47 9.78
C LEU A 121 -7.38 3.89 11.26
N LEU A 122 -7.63 5.18 11.53
CA LEU A 122 -7.96 5.63 12.88
C LEU A 122 -9.23 4.95 13.41
N SER A 123 -10.26 4.80 12.58
CA SER A 123 -11.52 4.13 12.95
C SER A 123 -11.34 2.65 13.29
N LYS A 124 -10.31 2.01 12.72
CA LYS A 124 -9.92 0.63 13.02
C LYS A 124 -8.97 0.51 14.23
N GLY A 125 -8.71 1.60 14.95
CA GLY A 125 -7.91 1.60 16.18
C GLY A 125 -6.41 1.81 15.99
N TYR A 126 -5.97 2.21 14.81
CA TYR A 126 -4.57 2.54 14.54
C TYR A 126 -4.19 3.95 14.97
N SER A 127 -2.90 4.18 15.18
CA SER A 127 -2.29 5.51 15.32
C SER A 127 -1.35 5.73 14.16
N GLY A 128 -1.51 6.82 13.42
CA GLY A 128 -0.66 7.17 12.30
C GLY A 128 0.50 8.09 12.68
N LEU A 129 1.66 7.84 12.10
CA LEU A 129 2.87 8.65 12.20
C LEU A 129 3.37 8.95 10.79
N PHE A 130 3.71 10.23 10.53
CA PHE A 130 4.26 10.62 9.24
C PHE A 130 5.78 10.41 9.23
N ILE A 131 6.26 9.61 8.29
CA ILE A 131 7.69 9.33 8.11
C ILE A 131 8.34 10.33 7.15
N GLY A 132 7.55 10.89 6.23
CA GLY A 132 8.04 11.79 5.20
C GLY A 132 8.90 11.10 4.16
N ASN A 133 9.58 11.92 3.36
CA ASN A 133 10.58 11.46 2.39
C ASN A 133 11.99 11.43 3.03
N GLN A 134 12.07 11.26 4.35
CA GLN A 134 13.31 11.40 5.12
C GLN A 134 14.26 10.20 5.03
N PHE A 135 13.93 9.17 4.25
CA PHE A 135 14.89 8.12 3.89
C PHE A 135 15.93 8.66 2.90
N THR A 136 16.78 9.59 3.37
CA THR A 136 17.99 9.92 2.64
C THR A 136 19.04 8.86 2.94
N LYS A 137 19.98 8.62 2.00
CA LYS A 137 21.11 7.66 2.17
C LYS A 137 21.96 7.94 3.42
N GLU A 138 21.77 9.07 4.07
CA GLU A 138 22.54 9.53 5.23
C GLU A 138 21.87 9.21 6.58
N LYS A 139 20.54 8.93 6.60
CA LYS A 139 19.82 8.53 7.82
C LYS A 139 19.37 7.08 7.72
N THR A 140 20.22 6.15 8.16
CA THR A 140 19.90 4.71 8.18
C THR A 140 19.13 4.27 9.43
N ASN A 141 19.05 5.12 10.47
CA ASN A 141 18.33 4.84 11.71
C ASN A 141 17.38 6.01 12.02
N LEU A 142 16.08 5.82 11.73
CA LEU A 142 15.01 6.70 12.22
C LEU A 142 14.62 6.25 13.63
N GLU A 143 14.84 7.10 14.62
CA GLU A 143 14.24 6.89 15.92
C GLU A 143 12.74 7.21 15.86
N ILE A 144 11.90 6.41 16.53
CA ILE A 144 10.44 6.62 16.61
C ILE A 144 10.08 8.03 17.09
N ASN A 145 10.94 8.64 17.90
CA ASN A 145 10.78 10.00 18.41
C ASN A 145 10.94 11.10 17.34
N GLU A 146 11.49 10.78 16.16
CA GLU A 146 11.61 11.69 15.02
C GLU A 146 10.37 11.69 14.11
N LEU A 147 9.42 10.77 14.37
CA LEU A 147 8.19 10.68 13.58
C LEU A 147 7.21 11.77 13.98
N ILE A 148 6.73 12.50 12.99
CA ILE A 148 5.81 13.62 13.20
C ILE A 148 4.38 13.07 13.30
N LYS A 149 3.64 13.46 14.36
CA LYS A 149 2.20 13.24 14.38
C LYS A 149 1.56 14.09 13.30
N PRO A 150 0.84 13.50 12.36
CA PRO A 150 0.23 14.27 11.28
C PRO A 150 -0.86 15.19 11.82
N ASN A 151 -0.99 16.34 11.17
CA ASN A 151 -2.16 17.19 11.35
C ASN A 151 -3.29 16.62 10.48
N GLU A 152 -4.34 16.13 11.11
CA GLU A 152 -5.47 15.46 10.43
C GLU A 152 -6.19 16.38 9.42
N ASN A 153 -6.07 17.70 9.58
CA ASN A 153 -6.66 18.67 8.66
C ASN A 153 -5.75 19.05 7.49
N ASN A 154 -4.50 18.61 7.50
CA ASN A 154 -3.52 18.91 6.45
C ASN A 154 -2.48 17.80 6.37
N LEU A 155 -2.88 16.68 5.78
CA LEU A 155 -1.99 15.55 5.57
C LEU A 155 -0.98 15.84 4.45
N LEU A 156 0.28 15.53 4.72
CA LEU A 156 1.37 15.69 3.76
C LEU A 156 1.44 14.47 2.83
N ASN A 157 1.86 14.69 1.59
CA ASN A 157 2.16 13.59 0.67
C ASN A 157 3.39 12.81 1.16
N GLY A 158 3.30 11.49 1.22
CA GLY A 158 4.42 10.62 1.55
C GLY A 158 4.05 9.38 2.35
N ASN A 159 5.05 8.82 3.01
CA ASN A 159 4.90 7.58 3.75
C ASN A 159 4.42 7.83 5.18
N TYR A 160 3.46 7.01 5.60
CA TYR A 160 2.91 6.95 6.94
C TYR A 160 3.15 5.58 7.55
N PHE A 161 3.35 5.55 8.85
CA PHE A 161 3.44 4.32 9.62
C PHE A 161 2.27 4.28 10.61
N PHE A 162 1.47 3.23 10.52
CA PHE A 162 0.34 3.01 11.40
C PHE A 162 0.61 1.85 12.35
N LEU A 163 0.50 2.15 13.63
CA LEU A 163 0.64 1.19 14.73
C LEU A 163 -0.75 0.93 15.32
N PHE A 164 -1.07 -0.33 15.55
CA PHE A 164 -2.28 -0.66 16.29
C PHE A 164 -2.08 -0.28 17.77
N LYS A 165 -3.07 0.39 18.34
CA LYS A 165 -3.06 0.73 19.78
C LYS A 165 -3.39 -0.52 20.57
N LEU A 166 -2.44 -0.97 21.39
CA LEU A 166 -2.64 -2.03 22.38
C LEU A 166 -3.50 -1.54 23.54
#